data_e85f77ea83de68ad5a5d2c9a67cfc568
#
_entry.id   e85f77ea83de68ad5a5d2c9a67cfc568
#
_cell.length_a   1.000
_cell.length_b   1.000
_cell.length_c   1.000
_cell.angle_alpha   90.00
_cell.angle_beta   90.00
_cell.angle_gamma   90.00
#
_symmetry.space_group_name_H-M   'P 1'
#
loop_
_entity.id
_entity.type
_entity.pdbx_description
1 polymer ?
#
loop_
_entity_poly.entity_id
_entity_poly.type
_entity_poly.pdbx_seq_one_letter_code
_entity_poly.pdbx_strand_id
1 'polypeptide(L)'
;GKTTASLGFALKHGVYNHMDRIIYVIPYTSIIEQNAEVFRKILGDQNVLENHYNVDYDSSEEFKPMQLAAENWDKPVVVTTNVQFFESLFASKSSKCRKLHNVANSVIIFDEAQMIPPEHLKPCLAVIEELAAQYGSSVVLCTATQPTFQNFFQRNWEPVELCPCMEEQFRFFKRTRFEDIGTVTEEELEEKLLKETQALCIVNTKKRAQRIYNAIKGDGVFHLSTTMYPKHRKRVLEQIRKRLEDGKKCILIATSLVEAGVDLDFRSVYRQLAGMDSMIQAAGRGNRNGDRSIEESPVYIFGMEGKEFVPGQQMQIDTSKALLLDGYQPEDLATVDQYFQMLYQLKQDEMDKDGVMRCFENQNYQFAS
;
A
#
# COMPACT_ATOMS: atom_id res chain seq x y z
N GLY A 1 6.39 -14.13 4.09
CA GLY A 1 5.71 -13.46 5.09
C GLY A 1 4.23 -13.20 4.89
N LYS A 2 3.82 -11.95 4.90
CA LYS A 2 2.41 -11.49 4.87
C LYS A 2 1.60 -12.11 3.71
N THR A 3 2.12 -12.07 2.49
CA THR A 3 1.46 -12.60 1.28
C THR A 3 1.12 -14.08 1.37
N THR A 4 2.06 -14.91 1.85
CA THR A 4 1.84 -16.36 1.97
C THR A 4 0.89 -16.68 3.14
N ALA A 5 0.99 -15.94 4.25
CA ALA A 5 0.12 -16.13 5.40
C ALA A 5 -1.34 -15.78 5.07
N SER A 6 -1.58 -14.64 4.40
CA SER A 6 -2.91 -14.22 3.98
C SER A 6 -3.53 -15.17 2.94
N LEU A 7 -2.74 -15.67 1.98
CA LEU A 7 -3.18 -16.70 1.05
C LEU A 7 -3.56 -18.00 1.79
N GLY A 8 -2.73 -18.45 2.74
CA GLY A 8 -3.00 -19.63 3.54
C GLY A 8 -4.28 -19.52 4.36
N PHE A 9 -4.51 -18.33 4.96
CA PHE A 9 -5.77 -18.03 5.64
C PHE A 9 -6.95 -18.10 4.66
N ALA A 10 -6.86 -17.42 3.51
CA ALA A 10 -7.93 -17.38 2.53
C ALA A 10 -8.31 -18.76 2.00
N LEU A 11 -7.33 -19.60 1.70
CA LEU A 11 -7.56 -20.98 1.26
C LEU A 11 -8.26 -21.80 2.35
N LYS A 12 -7.79 -21.75 3.59
CA LYS A 12 -8.38 -22.49 4.70
C LYS A 12 -9.81 -22.01 5.00
N HIS A 13 -9.99 -20.69 5.05
CA HIS A 13 -11.30 -20.06 5.28
C HIS A 13 -12.27 -20.37 4.16
N GLY A 14 -11.83 -20.28 2.90
CA GLY A 14 -12.63 -20.58 1.72
C GLY A 14 -13.11 -22.03 1.69
N VAL A 15 -12.24 -22.99 1.98
CA VAL A 15 -12.61 -24.41 2.07
C VAL A 15 -13.60 -24.65 3.20
N TYR A 16 -13.36 -24.08 4.37
CA TYR A 16 -14.23 -24.27 5.55
C TYR A 16 -15.64 -23.72 5.34
N ASN A 17 -15.75 -22.57 4.68
CA ASN A 17 -17.03 -21.87 4.44
C ASN A 17 -17.62 -22.14 3.04
N HIS A 18 -17.07 -23.07 2.27
CA HIS A 18 -17.56 -23.45 0.92
C HIS A 18 -17.60 -22.25 -0.05
N MET A 19 -16.57 -21.40 -0.01
CA MET A 19 -16.44 -20.25 -0.90
C MET A 19 -15.80 -20.62 -2.22
N ASP A 20 -16.20 -19.94 -3.30
CA ASP A 20 -15.87 -20.32 -4.67
C ASP A 20 -14.49 -19.84 -5.10
N ARG A 21 -14.01 -18.71 -4.57
CA ARG A 21 -12.74 -18.11 -5.01
C ARG A 21 -12.10 -17.17 -4.00
N ILE A 22 -10.88 -16.76 -4.33
CA ILE A 22 -10.12 -15.77 -3.59
C ILE A 22 -9.87 -14.58 -4.51
N ILE A 23 -10.18 -13.36 -4.04
CA ILE A 23 -9.86 -12.12 -4.73
C ILE A 23 -8.86 -11.35 -3.87
N TYR A 24 -7.66 -11.16 -4.40
CA TYR A 24 -6.58 -10.47 -3.71
C TYR A 24 -6.40 -9.07 -4.31
N VAL A 25 -6.75 -8.06 -3.56
CA VAL A 25 -6.80 -6.66 -4.00
C VAL A 25 -5.58 -5.92 -3.45
N ILE A 26 -4.79 -5.30 -4.33
CA ILE A 26 -3.52 -4.65 -4.00
C ILE A 26 -3.54 -3.21 -4.52
N PRO A 27 -2.98 -2.22 -3.79
CA PRO A 27 -3.04 -0.82 -4.20
C PRO A 27 -2.15 -0.48 -5.40
N TYR A 28 -1.06 -1.24 -5.62
CA TYR A 28 -0.05 -0.89 -6.61
C TYR A 28 0.20 -2.00 -7.64
N THR A 29 0.21 -1.65 -8.91
CA THR A 29 0.50 -2.58 -10.02
C THR A 29 1.89 -3.22 -9.93
N SER A 30 2.88 -2.49 -9.38
CA SER A 30 4.25 -3.02 -9.23
C SER A 30 4.38 -4.21 -8.26
N ILE A 31 3.39 -4.39 -7.38
CA ILE A 31 3.36 -5.49 -6.39
C ILE A 31 2.53 -6.66 -6.91
N ILE A 32 1.59 -6.41 -7.81
CA ILE A 32 0.69 -7.43 -8.33
C ILE A 32 1.47 -8.54 -9.02
N GLU A 33 2.36 -8.20 -9.94
CA GLU A 33 3.20 -9.19 -10.65
C GLU A 33 3.95 -10.10 -9.68
N GLN A 34 4.55 -9.51 -8.64
CA GLN A 34 5.31 -10.26 -7.63
C GLN A 34 4.41 -11.18 -6.80
N ASN A 35 3.26 -10.71 -6.34
CA ASN A 35 2.32 -11.53 -5.57
C ASN A 35 1.68 -12.61 -6.44
N ALA A 36 1.28 -12.28 -7.67
CA ALA A 36 0.75 -13.23 -8.63
C ALA A 36 1.77 -14.33 -8.96
N GLU A 37 3.06 -13.99 -9.10
CA GLU A 37 4.12 -14.98 -9.30
C GLU A 37 4.27 -15.92 -8.10
N VAL A 38 4.20 -15.40 -6.87
CA VAL A 38 4.21 -16.24 -5.66
C VAL A 38 3.01 -17.17 -5.63
N PHE A 39 1.82 -16.67 -5.96
CA PHE A 39 0.61 -17.50 -5.98
C PHE A 39 0.65 -18.56 -7.09
N ARG A 40 1.16 -18.22 -8.28
CA ARG A 40 1.35 -19.19 -9.38
C ARG A 40 2.31 -20.32 -9.00
N LYS A 41 3.40 -19.99 -8.30
CA LYS A 41 4.35 -21.01 -7.79
C LYS A 41 3.73 -21.99 -6.79
N ILE A 42 2.73 -21.54 -6.02
CA ILE A 42 2.07 -22.37 -5.00
C ILE A 42 0.88 -23.13 -5.58
N LEU A 43 0.09 -22.49 -6.44
CA LEU A 43 -1.21 -22.98 -6.88
C LEU A 43 -1.24 -23.45 -8.34
N GLY A 44 -0.20 -23.16 -9.12
CA GLY A 44 -0.15 -23.40 -10.56
C GLY A 44 -0.71 -22.23 -11.38
N ASP A 45 -0.14 -22.00 -12.55
CA ASP A 45 -0.45 -20.88 -13.45
C ASP A 45 -1.93 -20.85 -13.88
N GLN A 46 -2.52 -22.03 -14.09
CA GLN A 46 -3.90 -22.16 -14.54
C GLN A 46 -4.92 -21.65 -13.53
N ASN A 47 -4.57 -21.55 -12.25
CA ASN A 47 -5.47 -21.19 -11.16
C ASN A 47 -5.40 -19.71 -10.76
N VAL A 48 -4.44 -18.95 -11.28
CA VAL A 48 -4.19 -17.57 -10.90
C VAL A 48 -4.39 -16.62 -12.08
N LEU A 49 -5.35 -15.72 -11.96
CA LEU A 49 -5.57 -14.61 -12.87
C LEU A 49 -4.97 -13.34 -12.31
N GLU A 50 -4.14 -12.67 -13.10
CA GLU A 50 -3.67 -11.32 -12.83
C GLU A 50 -4.48 -10.36 -13.71
N ASN A 51 -5.19 -9.37 -13.12
CA ASN A 51 -6.02 -8.44 -13.88
C ASN A 51 -5.86 -7.01 -13.37
N HIS A 52 -5.15 -6.20 -14.15
CA HIS A 52 -4.98 -4.76 -13.94
C HIS A 52 -4.70 -4.05 -15.27
N TYR A 53 -4.70 -2.72 -15.28
CA TYR A 53 -4.61 -1.90 -16.49
C TYR A 53 -3.37 -2.18 -17.37
N ASN A 54 -2.24 -2.57 -16.77
CA ASN A 54 -0.98 -2.78 -17.49
C ASN A 54 -0.78 -4.22 -18.00
N VAL A 55 -1.73 -5.12 -17.78
CA VAL A 55 -1.66 -6.46 -18.35
C VAL A 55 -2.14 -6.41 -19.80
N ASP A 56 -1.20 -6.49 -20.71
CA ASP A 56 -1.48 -6.68 -22.14
C ASP A 56 -1.48 -8.20 -22.41
N TYR A 57 -2.67 -8.75 -22.50
CA TYR A 57 -2.81 -10.11 -23.00
C TYR A 57 -2.64 -10.04 -24.51
N ASP A 58 -1.48 -10.48 -25.01
CA ASP A 58 -1.19 -10.59 -26.45
C ASP A 58 -2.40 -11.24 -27.16
N SER A 59 -2.77 -10.70 -28.31
CA SER A 59 -3.91 -11.14 -29.12
C SER A 59 -3.73 -12.52 -29.76
N SER A 60 -2.68 -13.25 -29.39
CA SER A 60 -2.45 -14.62 -29.84
C SER A 60 -3.52 -15.59 -29.31
N GLU A 61 -3.86 -16.63 -30.09
CA GLU A 61 -4.87 -17.62 -29.67
C GLU A 61 -4.53 -18.31 -28.34
N GLU A 62 -3.26 -18.39 -28.00
CA GLU A 62 -2.76 -19.00 -26.75
C GLU A 62 -3.22 -18.26 -25.50
N PHE A 63 -3.38 -16.91 -25.56
CA PHE A 63 -3.84 -16.08 -24.42
C PHE A 63 -5.34 -15.84 -24.39
N LYS A 64 -6.10 -16.27 -25.40
CA LYS A 64 -7.54 -16.10 -25.50
C LYS A 64 -8.33 -16.61 -24.27
N PRO A 65 -7.99 -17.78 -23.66
CA PRO A 65 -8.66 -18.23 -22.43
C PRO A 65 -8.43 -17.30 -21.24
N MET A 66 -7.25 -16.70 -21.12
CA MET A 66 -6.94 -15.74 -20.04
C MET A 66 -7.64 -14.39 -20.24
N GLN A 67 -7.76 -13.92 -21.48
CA GLN A 67 -8.55 -12.73 -21.82
C GLN A 67 -10.02 -12.91 -21.43
N LEU A 68 -10.62 -14.04 -21.80
CA LEU A 68 -12.00 -14.37 -21.43
C LEU A 68 -12.17 -14.47 -19.92
N ALA A 69 -11.23 -15.11 -19.23
CA ALA A 69 -11.23 -15.18 -17.78
C ALA A 69 -11.10 -13.80 -17.11
N ALA A 70 -10.37 -12.86 -17.74
CA ALA A 70 -10.21 -11.49 -17.23
C ALA A 70 -11.48 -10.63 -17.36
N GLU A 71 -12.36 -10.96 -18.33
CA GLU A 71 -13.62 -10.24 -18.53
C GLU A 71 -14.59 -10.42 -17.35
N ASN A 72 -14.64 -11.61 -16.78
CA ASN A 72 -15.58 -11.97 -15.70
C ASN A 72 -14.93 -12.49 -14.40
N TRP A 73 -13.58 -12.57 -14.37
CA TRP A 73 -12.81 -13.11 -13.23
C TRP A 73 -13.05 -14.61 -12.96
N ASP A 74 -13.18 -15.37 -14.03
CA ASP A 74 -13.45 -16.81 -13.93
C ASP A 74 -12.16 -17.63 -13.69
N LYS A 75 -11.57 -17.44 -12.51
CA LYS A 75 -10.43 -18.21 -11.98
C LYS A 75 -10.55 -18.37 -10.46
N PRO A 76 -10.02 -19.46 -9.89
CA PRO A 76 -10.05 -19.67 -8.44
C PRO A 76 -9.38 -18.55 -7.63
N VAL A 77 -8.30 -17.96 -8.16
CA VAL A 77 -7.60 -16.86 -7.51
C VAL A 77 -7.43 -15.71 -8.51
N VAL A 78 -7.92 -14.55 -8.13
CA VAL A 78 -7.81 -13.30 -8.89
C VAL A 78 -6.95 -12.31 -8.10
N VAL A 79 -5.92 -11.76 -8.76
CA VAL A 79 -5.07 -10.70 -8.20
C VAL A 79 -5.33 -9.43 -9.00
N THR A 80 -5.76 -8.38 -8.32
CA THR A 80 -6.21 -7.14 -8.98
C THR A 80 -5.85 -5.88 -8.18
N THR A 81 -6.13 -4.69 -8.74
CA THR A 81 -5.94 -3.40 -8.03
C THR A 81 -7.21 -2.94 -7.33
N ASN A 82 -7.08 -2.05 -6.32
CA ASN A 82 -8.20 -1.33 -5.73
C ASN A 82 -9.07 -0.65 -6.80
N VAL A 83 -8.43 0.06 -7.72
CA VAL A 83 -9.11 0.77 -8.82
C VAL A 83 -9.92 -0.20 -9.67
N GLN A 84 -9.29 -1.28 -10.16
CA GLN A 84 -9.96 -2.26 -11.01
C GLN A 84 -11.09 -2.99 -10.28
N PHE A 85 -10.92 -3.26 -8.97
CA PHE A 85 -11.94 -3.88 -8.14
C PHE A 85 -13.18 -2.98 -8.03
N PHE A 86 -13.01 -1.77 -7.52
CA PHE A 86 -14.14 -0.85 -7.31
C PHE A 86 -14.77 -0.36 -8.62
N GLU A 87 -13.98 -0.03 -9.65
CA GLU A 87 -14.52 0.29 -10.97
C GLU A 87 -15.37 -0.83 -11.57
N SER A 88 -15.08 -2.08 -11.26
CA SER A 88 -15.88 -3.21 -11.74
C SER A 88 -17.24 -3.29 -11.07
N LEU A 89 -17.36 -2.76 -9.85
CA LEU A 89 -18.62 -2.78 -9.07
C LEU A 89 -19.47 -1.52 -9.29
N PHE A 90 -18.83 -0.37 -9.54
CA PHE A 90 -19.53 0.91 -9.78
C PHE A 90 -19.72 1.23 -11.26
N ALA A 91 -19.34 0.35 -12.17
CA ALA A 91 -19.44 0.63 -13.60
C ALA A 91 -20.90 0.59 -14.10
N SER A 92 -21.27 1.54 -14.97
CA SER A 92 -22.53 1.53 -15.70
C SER A 92 -22.55 0.59 -16.92
N LYS A 93 -21.36 0.25 -17.46
CA LYS A 93 -21.25 -0.61 -18.63
C LYS A 93 -21.41 -2.09 -18.24
N SER A 94 -22.38 -2.78 -18.84
CA SER A 94 -22.64 -4.20 -18.61
C SER A 94 -21.42 -5.11 -18.77
N SER A 95 -20.50 -4.76 -19.69
CA SER A 95 -19.25 -5.50 -19.87
C SER A 95 -18.34 -5.46 -18.63
N LYS A 96 -18.34 -4.37 -17.87
CA LYS A 96 -17.58 -4.26 -16.62
C LYS A 96 -18.30 -4.91 -15.43
N CYS A 97 -19.63 -4.85 -15.41
CA CYS A 97 -20.45 -5.43 -14.33
C CYS A 97 -20.47 -6.97 -14.31
N ARG A 98 -20.00 -7.63 -15.36
CA ARG A 98 -19.96 -9.11 -15.45
C ARG A 98 -19.21 -9.78 -14.32
N LYS A 99 -18.31 -9.07 -13.65
CA LYS A 99 -17.47 -9.62 -12.58
C LYS A 99 -18.24 -9.87 -11.28
N LEU A 100 -19.35 -9.17 -11.04
CA LEU A 100 -20.05 -9.20 -9.75
C LEU A 100 -20.48 -10.62 -9.35
N HIS A 101 -20.98 -11.45 -10.28
CA HIS A 101 -21.37 -12.81 -9.96
C HIS A 101 -20.21 -13.69 -9.49
N ASN A 102 -18.97 -13.34 -9.90
CA ASN A 102 -17.75 -14.01 -9.48
C ASN A 102 -17.07 -13.33 -8.27
N VAL A 103 -17.56 -12.16 -7.85
CA VAL A 103 -17.17 -11.53 -6.58
C VAL A 103 -18.02 -12.08 -5.42
N ALA A 104 -19.26 -12.47 -5.69
CA ALA A 104 -20.12 -13.14 -4.71
C ALA A 104 -19.48 -14.46 -4.21
N ASN A 105 -19.77 -14.83 -2.97
CA ASN A 105 -19.27 -16.06 -2.32
C ASN A 105 -17.73 -16.22 -2.39
N SER A 106 -16.99 -15.11 -2.26
CA SER A 106 -15.54 -15.09 -2.33
C SER A 106 -14.89 -14.66 -1.02
N VAL A 107 -13.64 -15.09 -0.81
CA VAL A 107 -12.72 -14.48 0.18
C VAL A 107 -12.02 -13.32 -0.49
N ILE A 108 -12.31 -12.10 -0.05
CA ILE A 108 -11.76 -10.86 -0.62
C ILE A 108 -10.73 -10.30 0.36
N ILE A 109 -9.47 -10.23 -0.05
CA ILE A 109 -8.38 -9.67 0.77
C ILE A 109 -7.96 -8.33 0.20
N PHE A 110 -8.12 -7.26 0.97
CA PHE A 110 -7.52 -5.96 0.67
C PHE A 110 -6.17 -5.88 1.35
N ASP A 111 -5.10 -5.98 0.58
CA ASP A 111 -3.74 -5.72 1.07
C ASP A 111 -3.47 -4.22 1.09
N GLU A 112 -2.86 -3.72 2.17
CA GLU A 112 -2.70 -2.29 2.44
C GLU A 112 -4.04 -1.52 2.36
N ALA A 113 -5.04 -1.98 3.14
CA ALA A 113 -6.40 -1.44 3.10
C ALA A 113 -6.50 0.08 3.39
N GLN A 114 -5.53 0.66 4.11
CA GLN A 114 -5.42 2.10 4.32
C GLN A 114 -5.22 2.90 3.00
N MET A 115 -4.86 2.22 1.91
CA MET A 115 -4.70 2.81 0.59
C MET A 115 -6.00 2.85 -0.24
N ILE A 116 -7.15 2.48 0.34
CA ILE A 116 -8.45 2.76 -0.27
C ILE A 116 -8.57 4.28 -0.42
N PRO A 117 -8.92 4.78 -1.63
CA PRO A 117 -8.90 6.21 -1.89
C PRO A 117 -9.78 6.99 -0.89
N PRO A 118 -9.22 7.93 -0.11
CA PRO A 118 -10.01 8.67 0.87
C PRO A 118 -11.18 9.46 0.27
N GLU A 119 -11.03 9.93 -0.97
CA GLU A 119 -12.06 10.70 -1.71
C GLU A 119 -13.30 9.86 -2.06
N HIS A 120 -13.20 8.54 -2.06
CA HIS A 120 -14.27 7.59 -2.34
C HIS A 120 -14.42 6.56 -1.21
N LEU A 121 -13.94 6.88 -0.01
CA LEU A 121 -13.90 5.91 1.10
C LEU A 121 -15.30 5.42 1.47
N LYS A 122 -16.29 6.33 1.60
CA LYS A 122 -17.67 5.97 1.97
C LYS A 122 -18.31 5.00 0.98
N PRO A 123 -18.36 5.27 -0.33
CA PRO A 123 -18.92 4.32 -1.28
C PRO A 123 -18.13 3.00 -1.34
N CYS A 124 -16.80 3.02 -1.23
CA CYS A 124 -16.00 1.79 -1.20
C CYS A 124 -16.33 0.92 0.02
N LEU A 125 -16.46 1.51 1.21
CA LEU A 125 -16.82 0.78 2.42
C LEU A 125 -18.26 0.28 2.39
N ALA A 126 -19.19 1.04 1.83
CA ALA A 126 -20.59 0.62 1.64
C ALA A 126 -20.66 -0.63 0.73
N VAL A 127 -19.90 -0.68 -0.36
CA VAL A 127 -19.83 -1.86 -1.22
C VAL A 127 -19.20 -3.05 -0.51
N ILE A 128 -18.13 -2.85 0.24
CA ILE A 128 -17.51 -3.91 1.05
C ILE A 128 -18.53 -4.49 2.03
N GLU A 129 -19.30 -3.64 2.68
CA GLU A 129 -20.35 -4.03 3.60
C GLU A 129 -21.46 -4.83 2.91
N GLU A 130 -21.93 -4.40 1.73
CA GLU A 130 -22.93 -5.12 0.95
C GLU A 130 -22.43 -6.49 0.47
N LEU A 131 -21.18 -6.58 0.01
CA LEU A 131 -20.58 -7.85 -0.42
C LEU A 131 -20.55 -8.87 0.72
N ALA A 132 -20.23 -8.42 1.92
CA ALA A 132 -20.23 -9.29 3.10
C ALA A 132 -21.63 -9.63 3.58
N ALA A 133 -22.59 -8.67 3.53
CA ALA A 133 -23.93 -8.87 4.06
C ALA A 133 -24.89 -9.64 3.14
N GLN A 134 -24.81 -9.38 1.83
CA GLN A 134 -25.82 -9.84 0.87
C GLN A 134 -25.25 -10.83 -0.15
N TYR A 135 -23.95 -10.78 -0.42
CA TYR A 135 -23.32 -11.61 -1.45
C TYR A 135 -22.53 -12.79 -0.90
N GLY A 136 -22.61 -13.04 0.42
CA GLY A 136 -21.97 -14.18 1.07
C GLY A 136 -20.43 -14.13 1.04
N SER A 137 -19.83 -12.96 0.75
CA SER A 137 -18.40 -12.82 0.70
C SER A 137 -17.78 -12.58 2.08
N SER A 138 -16.59 -13.09 2.34
CA SER A 138 -15.79 -12.75 3.52
C SER A 138 -14.73 -11.73 3.14
N VAL A 139 -14.73 -10.58 3.81
CA VAL A 139 -13.76 -9.51 3.51
C VAL A 139 -12.71 -9.42 4.61
N VAL A 140 -11.45 -9.40 4.22
CA VAL A 140 -10.29 -9.26 5.11
C VAL A 140 -9.55 -7.97 4.76
N LEU A 141 -9.42 -7.10 5.74
CA LEU A 141 -8.68 -5.83 5.60
C LEU A 141 -7.29 -6.03 6.23
N CYS A 142 -6.27 -6.17 5.40
CA CYS A 142 -4.87 -6.30 5.83
C CYS A 142 -4.18 -4.95 5.77
N THR A 143 -3.61 -4.52 6.87
CA THR A 143 -2.93 -3.22 6.94
C THR A 143 -1.77 -3.27 7.93
N ALA A 144 -0.75 -2.46 7.69
CA ALA A 144 0.32 -2.21 8.64
C ALA A 144 -0.06 -1.11 9.65
N THR A 145 -1.00 -0.25 9.25
CA THR A 145 -1.53 0.87 10.00
C THR A 145 -3.05 0.77 9.93
N GLN A 146 -3.70 0.36 11.00
CA GLN A 146 -5.13 0.05 10.97
C GLN A 146 -5.97 1.33 11.01
N PRO A 147 -6.61 1.73 9.90
CA PRO A 147 -7.55 2.82 9.93
C PRO A 147 -8.84 2.36 10.63
N THR A 148 -9.42 3.24 11.44
CA THR A 148 -10.66 2.99 12.17
C THR A 148 -11.86 3.06 11.22
N PHE A 149 -12.03 2.07 10.36
CA PHE A 149 -13.13 2.02 9.40
C PHE A 149 -14.50 1.74 10.03
N GLN A 150 -14.53 1.24 11.25
CA GLN A 150 -15.77 0.88 11.96
C GLN A 150 -16.81 1.99 11.97
N ASN A 151 -16.38 3.24 12.15
CA ASN A 151 -17.28 4.40 12.21
C ASN A 151 -17.97 4.75 10.89
N PHE A 152 -17.54 4.13 9.77
CA PHE A 152 -18.07 4.40 8.43
C PHE A 152 -18.99 3.32 7.90
N PHE A 153 -19.05 2.15 8.56
CA PHE A 153 -20.02 1.13 8.21
C PHE A 153 -21.42 1.57 8.64
N GLN A 154 -22.40 1.35 7.77
CA GLN A 154 -23.80 1.71 8.04
C GLN A 154 -24.48 0.69 8.96
N ARG A 155 -24.01 -0.54 8.93
CA ARG A 155 -24.48 -1.63 9.79
C ARG A 155 -23.60 -1.71 11.03
N ASN A 156 -24.20 -2.01 12.15
CA ASN A 156 -23.49 -2.17 13.42
C ASN A 156 -22.70 -3.49 13.41
N TRP A 157 -21.61 -3.53 12.65
CA TRP A 157 -20.74 -4.70 12.55
C TRP A 157 -19.51 -4.55 13.44
N GLU A 158 -19.22 -5.61 14.16
CA GLU A 158 -17.95 -5.73 14.88
C GLU A 158 -17.00 -6.59 14.02
N PRO A 159 -15.97 -6.00 13.41
CA PRO A 159 -14.96 -6.78 12.71
C PRO A 159 -14.21 -7.68 13.67
N VAL A 160 -13.93 -8.90 13.24
CA VAL A 160 -13.16 -9.86 14.01
C VAL A 160 -11.68 -9.60 13.78
N GLU A 161 -10.94 -9.29 14.86
CA GLU A 161 -9.49 -9.18 14.79
C GLU A 161 -8.87 -10.57 14.64
N LEU A 162 -8.13 -10.76 13.53
CA LEU A 162 -7.47 -12.02 13.23
C LEU A 162 -6.10 -12.16 13.88
N CYS A 163 -5.55 -11.06 14.40
CA CYS A 163 -4.24 -11.00 15.03
C CYS A 163 -4.40 -10.83 16.55
N PRO A 164 -4.52 -11.90 17.34
CA PRO A 164 -4.65 -11.79 18.79
C PRO A 164 -3.39 -11.16 19.40
N CYS A 165 -3.55 -10.46 20.51
CA CYS A 165 -2.44 -9.83 21.25
C CYS A 165 -1.66 -8.80 20.42
N MET A 166 -2.37 -7.93 19.70
CA MET A 166 -1.79 -6.98 18.74
C MET A 166 -0.67 -6.12 19.36
N GLU A 167 -0.83 -5.64 20.61
CA GLU A 167 0.21 -4.87 21.30
C GLU A 167 1.51 -5.65 21.55
N GLU A 168 1.40 -6.93 21.90
CA GLU A 168 2.58 -7.78 22.12
C GLU A 168 3.31 -8.02 20.80
N GLN A 169 2.56 -8.27 19.74
CA GLN A 169 3.10 -8.47 18.41
C GLN A 169 3.74 -7.18 17.88
N PHE A 170 3.11 -6.04 18.08
CA PHE A 170 3.65 -4.76 17.68
C PHE A 170 4.99 -4.48 18.38
N ARG A 171 5.07 -4.73 19.68
CA ARG A 171 6.32 -4.65 20.45
C ARG A 171 7.38 -5.65 19.98
N PHE A 172 6.99 -6.89 19.71
CA PHE A 172 7.89 -7.93 19.20
C PHE A 172 8.49 -7.61 17.84
N PHE A 173 7.69 -6.98 16.94
CA PHE A 173 8.12 -6.62 15.60
C PHE A 173 8.72 -5.21 15.51
N LYS A 174 8.88 -4.49 16.61
CA LYS A 174 9.58 -3.20 16.63
C LYS A 174 11.05 -3.43 16.27
N ARG A 175 11.52 -2.85 15.16
CA ARG A 175 12.85 -3.11 14.58
C ARG A 175 13.66 -1.86 14.32
N THR A 176 13.04 -0.70 14.45
CA THR A 176 13.63 0.59 14.13
C THR A 176 13.29 1.61 15.23
N ARG A 177 14.04 2.68 15.29
CA ARG A 177 13.83 3.82 16.19
C ARG A 177 13.67 5.08 15.36
N PHE A 178 12.60 5.84 15.64
CA PHE A 178 12.40 7.13 15.00
C PHE A 178 13.20 8.23 15.70
N GLU A 179 13.78 9.11 14.91
CA GLU A 179 14.47 10.32 15.34
C GLU A 179 14.03 11.50 14.47
N ASP A 180 13.48 12.54 15.09
CA ASP A 180 13.22 13.80 14.40
C ASP A 180 14.51 14.63 14.36
N ILE A 181 15.02 14.90 13.17
CA ILE A 181 16.21 15.71 12.96
C ILE A 181 15.89 17.16 12.57
N GLY A 182 14.62 17.54 12.71
CA GLY A 182 14.15 18.90 12.42
C GLY A 182 14.13 19.25 10.93
N THR A 183 14.19 20.54 10.65
CA THR A 183 14.24 21.05 9.27
C THR A 183 15.68 21.14 8.82
N VAL A 184 15.98 20.57 7.64
CA VAL A 184 17.31 20.53 7.05
C VAL A 184 17.33 21.18 5.67
N THR A 185 18.48 21.66 5.24
CA THR A 185 18.72 22.09 3.86
C THR A 185 19.03 20.88 2.96
N GLU A 186 19.05 21.05 1.64
CA GLU A 186 19.45 19.98 0.71
C GLU A 186 20.90 19.59 0.97
N GLU A 187 21.79 20.55 1.19
CA GLU A 187 23.22 20.37 1.43
C GLU A 187 23.48 19.60 2.73
N GLU A 188 22.80 19.94 3.82
CA GLU A 188 22.90 19.22 5.09
C GLU A 188 22.45 17.76 4.98
N LEU A 189 21.37 17.52 4.22
CA LEU A 189 20.89 16.16 3.96
C LEU A 189 21.88 15.37 3.12
N GLU A 190 22.48 15.99 2.08
CA GLU A 190 23.49 15.39 1.22
C GLU A 190 24.73 14.99 2.02
N GLU A 191 25.23 15.87 2.91
CA GLU A 191 26.37 15.58 3.79
C GLU A 191 26.08 14.41 4.74
N LYS A 192 24.85 14.33 5.30
CA LYS A 192 24.43 13.21 6.15
C LYS A 192 24.44 11.90 5.35
N LEU A 193 23.83 11.90 4.17
CA LEU A 193 23.72 10.72 3.32
C LEU A 193 25.08 10.21 2.84
N LEU A 194 26.03 11.10 2.52
CA LEU A 194 27.37 10.71 2.09
C LEU A 194 28.18 9.98 3.18
N LYS A 195 27.86 10.23 4.46
CA LYS A 195 28.47 9.53 5.61
C LYS A 195 27.93 8.12 5.83
N GLU A 196 26.78 7.82 5.24
CA GLU A 196 26.12 6.52 5.37
C GLU A 196 26.77 5.45 4.49
N THR A 197 26.69 4.21 4.95
CA THR A 197 27.09 3.04 4.17
C THR A 197 25.91 2.45 3.39
N GLN A 198 24.75 2.31 4.05
CA GLN A 198 23.54 1.77 3.45
C GLN A 198 22.34 2.57 3.95
N ALA A 199 21.89 3.52 3.14
CA ALA A 199 20.80 4.42 3.50
C ALA A 199 19.73 4.48 2.41
N LEU A 200 18.48 4.56 2.86
CA LEU A 200 17.34 4.90 2.03
C LEU A 200 16.89 6.32 2.36
N CYS A 201 16.84 7.20 1.37
CA CYS A 201 16.26 8.53 1.50
C CYS A 201 15.00 8.66 0.65
N ILE A 202 13.87 8.92 1.30
CA ILE A 202 12.58 9.12 0.65
C ILE A 202 12.15 10.58 0.80
N VAL A 203 11.95 11.25 -0.33
CA VAL A 203 11.46 12.62 -0.40
C VAL A 203 10.11 12.70 -1.13
N ASN A 204 9.37 13.77 -0.88
CA ASN A 204 7.98 13.88 -1.32
C ASN A 204 7.83 14.21 -2.82
N THR A 205 8.86 14.78 -3.47
CA THR A 205 8.75 15.17 -4.88
C THR A 205 9.85 14.56 -5.74
N LYS A 206 9.51 14.20 -6.98
CA LYS A 206 10.45 13.66 -7.97
C LYS A 206 11.58 14.64 -8.28
N LYS A 207 11.25 15.95 -8.34
CA LYS A 207 12.21 17.01 -8.62
C LYS A 207 13.30 17.07 -7.55
N ARG A 208 12.91 16.98 -6.26
CA ARG A 208 13.85 16.97 -5.14
C ARG A 208 14.70 15.71 -5.14
N ALA A 209 14.08 14.53 -5.32
CA ALA A 209 14.81 13.28 -5.44
C ALA A 209 15.90 13.34 -6.52
N GLN A 210 15.57 13.92 -7.68
CA GLN A 210 16.51 14.08 -8.77
C GLN A 210 17.64 15.05 -8.45
N ARG A 211 17.37 16.18 -7.74
CA ARG A 211 18.39 17.15 -7.35
C ARG A 211 19.39 16.53 -6.37
N ILE A 212 18.90 15.95 -5.28
CA ILE A 212 19.75 15.30 -4.28
C ILE A 212 20.59 14.19 -4.95
N TYR A 213 19.97 13.34 -5.77
CA TYR A 213 20.72 12.33 -6.51
C TYR A 213 21.84 12.90 -7.36
N ASN A 214 21.56 13.97 -8.12
CA ASN A 214 22.57 14.58 -8.99
C ASN A 214 23.73 15.21 -8.22
N ALA A 215 23.47 15.72 -7.01
CA ALA A 215 24.50 16.32 -6.16
C ALA A 215 25.46 15.28 -5.57
N ILE A 216 24.94 14.11 -5.15
CA ILE A 216 25.75 13.07 -4.49
C ILE A 216 26.03 11.85 -5.36
N LYS A 217 25.68 11.88 -6.66
CA LYS A 217 25.85 10.74 -7.57
C LYS A 217 27.28 10.21 -7.59
N GLY A 218 27.42 8.90 -7.50
CA GLY A 218 28.70 8.23 -7.45
C GLY A 218 28.54 6.72 -7.36
N ASP A 219 29.62 6.00 -7.11
CA ASP A 219 29.54 4.56 -6.93
C ASP A 219 28.70 4.22 -5.68
N GLY A 220 27.72 3.36 -5.86
CA GLY A 220 26.80 2.96 -4.81
C GLY A 220 25.65 3.93 -4.54
N VAL A 221 25.46 4.98 -5.33
CA VAL A 221 24.33 5.89 -5.22
C VAL A 221 23.31 5.61 -6.32
N PHE A 222 22.05 5.41 -5.94
CA PHE A 222 20.96 5.04 -6.84
C PHE A 222 19.78 6.01 -6.73
N HIS A 223 19.02 6.12 -7.81
CA HIS A 223 17.76 6.86 -7.84
C HIS A 223 16.64 5.98 -8.36
N LEU A 224 15.48 6.03 -7.70
CA LEU A 224 14.26 5.37 -8.16
C LEU A 224 13.08 6.34 -8.16
N SER A 225 12.39 6.42 -9.29
CA SER A 225 11.16 7.20 -9.43
C SER A 225 10.17 6.55 -10.41
N THR A 226 8.93 7.00 -10.36
CA THR A 226 7.87 6.51 -11.27
C THR A 226 8.09 6.88 -12.73
N THR A 227 9.03 7.77 -13.05
CA THR A 227 9.40 8.14 -14.43
C THR A 227 10.25 7.09 -15.12
N MET A 228 10.81 6.13 -14.35
CA MET A 228 11.61 5.04 -14.92
C MET A 228 10.69 3.97 -15.52
N TYR A 229 11.01 3.52 -16.73
CA TYR A 229 10.27 2.41 -17.32
C TYR A 229 10.52 1.08 -16.55
N PRO A 230 9.55 0.15 -16.52
CA PRO A 230 9.56 -1.01 -15.61
C PRO A 230 10.83 -1.87 -15.71
N LYS A 231 11.30 -2.17 -16.91
CA LYS A 231 12.50 -3.02 -17.14
C LYS A 231 13.78 -2.39 -16.56
N HIS A 232 13.93 -1.05 -16.70
CA HIS A 232 15.07 -0.34 -16.11
C HIS A 232 14.99 -0.35 -14.58
N ARG A 233 13.81 -0.07 -14.03
CA ARG A 233 13.57 -0.11 -12.59
C ARG A 233 13.90 -1.49 -11.99
N LYS A 234 13.48 -2.58 -12.63
CA LYS A 234 13.80 -3.95 -12.21
C LYS A 234 15.31 -4.18 -12.14
N ARG A 235 16.05 -3.77 -13.18
CA ARG A 235 17.52 -3.87 -13.23
C ARG A 235 18.20 -3.09 -12.10
N VAL A 236 17.75 -1.87 -11.84
CA VAL A 236 18.31 -1.04 -10.75
C VAL A 236 18.02 -1.67 -9.39
N LEU A 237 16.80 -2.18 -9.17
CA LEU A 237 16.44 -2.89 -7.94
C LEU A 237 17.30 -4.14 -7.70
N GLU A 238 17.62 -4.90 -8.74
CA GLU A 238 18.51 -6.06 -8.66
C GLU A 238 19.93 -5.64 -8.23
N GLN A 239 20.45 -4.54 -8.79
CA GLN A 239 21.76 -3.99 -8.42
C GLN A 239 21.79 -3.51 -6.96
N ILE A 240 20.75 -2.80 -6.51
CA ILE A 240 20.60 -2.34 -5.13
C ILE A 240 20.58 -3.54 -4.18
N ARG A 241 19.74 -4.54 -4.46
CA ARG A 241 19.61 -5.73 -3.63
C ARG A 241 20.94 -6.45 -3.45
N LYS A 242 21.65 -6.68 -4.55
CA LYS A 242 22.99 -7.29 -4.51
C LYS A 242 23.99 -6.50 -3.68
N ARG A 243 24.00 -5.16 -3.79
CA ARG A 243 24.93 -4.32 -3.00
C ARG A 243 24.59 -4.34 -1.50
N LEU A 244 23.30 -4.36 -1.16
CA LEU A 244 22.86 -4.48 0.23
C LEU A 244 23.29 -5.83 0.83
N GLU A 245 23.08 -6.93 0.11
CA GLU A 245 23.48 -8.28 0.50
C GLU A 245 25.01 -8.41 0.65
N ASP A 246 25.78 -7.80 -0.27
CA ASP A 246 27.25 -7.79 -0.22
C ASP A 246 27.82 -6.85 0.87
N GLY A 247 27.01 -6.12 1.63
CA GLY A 247 27.45 -5.12 2.61
C GLY A 247 28.15 -3.91 2.01
N LYS A 248 28.03 -3.68 0.70
CA LYS A 248 28.67 -2.57 -0.02
C LYS A 248 27.90 -1.27 0.18
N LYS A 249 28.59 -0.13 -0.07
CA LYS A 249 27.95 1.18 -0.05
C LYS A 249 26.74 1.19 -0.99
N CYS A 250 25.56 1.55 -0.45
CA CYS A 250 24.30 1.62 -1.17
C CYS A 250 23.42 2.73 -0.61
N ILE A 251 23.36 3.86 -1.30
CA ILE A 251 22.49 4.98 -0.96
C ILE A 251 21.41 5.07 -2.03
N LEU A 252 20.15 4.93 -1.62
CA LEU A 252 19.01 5.02 -2.52
C LEU A 252 18.22 6.30 -2.26
N ILE A 253 18.11 7.16 -3.28
CA ILE A 253 17.24 8.34 -3.26
C ILE A 253 15.96 7.99 -4.03
N ALA A 254 14.81 8.13 -3.39
CA ALA A 254 13.54 7.75 -4.00
C ALA A 254 12.38 8.65 -3.57
N THR A 255 11.24 8.49 -4.21
CA THR A 255 9.94 8.96 -3.73
C THR A 255 9.21 7.79 -3.04
N SER A 256 7.96 8.00 -2.60
CA SER A 256 7.13 6.98 -1.93
C SER A 256 6.97 5.65 -2.70
N LEU A 257 7.43 5.59 -3.95
CA LEU A 257 7.43 4.35 -4.76
C LEU A 257 8.05 3.13 -4.05
N VAL A 258 9.01 3.36 -3.14
CA VAL A 258 9.74 2.28 -2.44
C VAL A 258 9.13 1.92 -1.08
N GLU A 259 8.14 2.67 -0.61
CA GLU A 259 7.45 2.41 0.66
C GLU A 259 6.64 1.11 0.60
N ALA A 260 6.07 0.80 -0.54
CA ALA A 260 5.33 -0.44 -0.75
C ALA A 260 5.93 -1.28 -1.90
N GLY A 261 5.84 -2.60 -1.79
CA GLY A 261 6.15 -3.53 -2.89
C GLY A 261 7.61 -3.76 -3.23
N VAL A 262 8.54 -3.19 -2.48
CA VAL A 262 9.97 -3.40 -2.73
C VAL A 262 10.59 -4.11 -1.52
N ASP A 263 11.25 -5.23 -1.78
CA ASP A 263 11.93 -6.00 -0.74
C ASP A 263 13.39 -5.58 -0.66
N LEU A 264 13.65 -4.56 0.17
CA LEU A 264 14.96 -3.98 0.45
C LEU A 264 15.12 -3.81 1.96
N ASP A 265 16.34 -3.96 2.46
CA ASP A 265 16.70 -3.83 3.86
C ASP A 265 17.90 -2.90 4.04
N PHE A 266 17.64 -1.69 4.52
CA PHE A 266 18.65 -0.66 4.75
C PHE A 266 19.05 -0.57 6.23
N ARG A 267 20.26 -0.03 6.51
CA ARG A 267 20.71 0.23 7.88
C ARG A 267 20.05 1.47 8.47
N SER A 268 19.93 2.53 7.68
CA SER A 268 19.28 3.78 8.06
C SER A 268 18.23 4.20 7.03
N VAL A 269 17.18 4.85 7.48
CA VAL A 269 16.14 5.40 6.63
C VAL A 269 15.98 6.88 6.92
N TYR A 270 16.00 7.71 5.89
CA TYR A 270 15.71 9.14 5.93
C TYR A 270 14.38 9.37 5.25
N ARG A 271 13.37 9.83 5.97
CA ARG A 271 12.04 10.09 5.42
C ARG A 271 11.66 11.55 5.62
N GLN A 272 11.49 12.27 4.52
CA GLN A 272 10.89 13.61 4.60
C GLN A 272 9.49 13.50 5.21
N LEU A 273 9.13 14.45 6.09
CA LEU A 273 7.83 14.50 6.75
C LEU A 273 6.68 14.28 5.76
N ALA A 274 5.82 13.32 6.08
CA ALA A 274 4.72 12.84 5.24
C ALA A 274 3.54 12.39 6.11
N GLY A 275 2.57 11.69 5.55
CA GLY A 275 1.55 11.00 6.33
C GLY A 275 2.17 9.96 7.26
N MET A 276 1.57 9.75 8.42
CA MET A 276 2.06 8.81 9.45
C MET A 276 2.21 7.39 8.88
N ASP A 277 1.24 6.95 8.10
CA ASP A 277 1.23 5.67 7.38
C ASP A 277 2.45 5.53 6.44
N SER A 278 2.78 6.59 5.72
CA SER A 278 3.94 6.64 4.82
C SER A 278 5.27 6.57 5.58
N MET A 279 5.38 7.28 6.73
CA MET A 279 6.57 7.22 7.58
C MET A 279 6.79 5.82 8.16
N ILE A 280 5.73 5.16 8.62
CA ILE A 280 5.79 3.79 9.14
C ILE A 280 6.14 2.78 8.02
N GLN A 281 5.60 2.94 6.83
CA GLN A 281 5.97 2.10 5.67
C GLN A 281 7.43 2.27 5.28
N ALA A 282 7.95 3.51 5.33
CA ALA A 282 9.37 3.78 5.12
C ALA A 282 10.24 3.10 6.19
N ALA A 283 9.85 3.18 7.46
CA ALA A 283 10.53 2.50 8.56
C ALA A 283 10.60 0.98 8.36
N GLY A 284 9.58 0.39 7.77
CA GLY A 284 9.55 -1.03 7.38
C GLY A 284 10.59 -1.42 6.30
N ARG A 285 11.41 -0.48 5.80
CA ARG A 285 12.56 -0.72 4.92
C ARG A 285 13.89 -0.67 5.67
N GLY A 286 13.88 -0.26 6.94
CA GLY A 286 15.02 -0.35 7.84
C GLY A 286 14.95 -1.62 8.67
N ASN A 287 16.08 -2.34 8.81
CA ASN A 287 16.17 -3.57 9.61
C ASN A 287 15.02 -4.58 9.34
N ARG A 288 14.65 -4.67 8.07
CA ARG A 288 13.49 -5.46 7.63
C ARG A 288 13.60 -6.93 8.04
N ASN A 289 14.82 -7.47 7.96
CA ASN A 289 15.08 -8.87 8.33
C ASN A 289 15.19 -9.07 9.85
N GLY A 290 15.41 -8.00 10.62
CA GLY A 290 15.62 -8.06 12.06
C GLY A 290 17.02 -8.54 12.46
N ASP A 291 18.00 -8.36 11.58
CA ASP A 291 19.38 -8.82 11.80
C ASP A 291 20.22 -7.85 12.64
N ARG A 292 19.67 -6.65 12.92
CA ARG A 292 20.34 -5.56 13.65
C ARG A 292 19.54 -5.17 14.90
N SER A 293 20.20 -4.54 15.85
CA SER A 293 19.51 -3.94 17.00
C SER A 293 18.67 -2.73 16.58
N ILE A 294 17.72 -2.35 17.42
CA ILE A 294 16.86 -1.17 17.20
C ILE A 294 17.70 0.10 17.18
N GLU A 295 18.73 0.18 18.03
CA GLU A 295 19.64 1.31 18.17
C GLU A 295 20.50 1.51 16.91
N GLU A 296 20.82 0.44 16.20
CA GLU A 296 21.58 0.46 14.95
C GLU A 296 20.73 0.68 13.70
N SER A 297 19.43 0.90 13.88
CA SER A 297 18.45 0.96 12.79
C SER A 297 17.61 2.24 12.89
N PRO A 298 18.23 3.45 12.79
CA PRO A 298 17.51 4.71 12.91
C PRO A 298 16.64 5.00 11.68
N VAL A 299 15.50 5.62 11.95
CA VAL A 299 14.62 6.24 10.96
C VAL A 299 14.56 7.73 11.25
N TYR A 300 15.25 8.51 10.43
CA TYR A 300 15.31 9.95 10.56
C TYR A 300 14.12 10.59 9.85
N ILE A 301 13.25 11.28 10.62
CA ILE A 301 12.21 12.13 10.06
C ILE A 301 12.74 13.55 9.94
N PHE A 302 12.49 14.20 8.83
CA PHE A 302 12.98 15.54 8.58
C PHE A 302 12.00 16.41 7.79
N GLY A 303 11.97 17.69 8.12
CA GLY A 303 11.42 18.74 7.28
C GLY A 303 12.47 19.24 6.28
N MET A 304 12.02 19.87 5.20
CA MET A 304 12.92 20.55 4.26
C MET A 304 12.70 22.04 4.31
N GLU A 305 13.77 22.83 4.19
CA GLU A 305 13.64 24.26 4.04
C GLU A 305 12.85 24.65 2.78
N GLY A 306 12.10 25.76 2.89
CA GLY A 306 11.27 26.28 1.83
C GLY A 306 9.84 25.74 1.84
N LYS A 307 8.96 26.42 1.10
CA LYS A 307 7.57 25.99 0.93
C LYS A 307 7.53 24.95 -0.19
N GLU A 308 7.19 23.73 0.15
CA GLU A 308 6.91 22.68 -0.81
C GLU A 308 5.45 22.25 -0.65
N PHE A 309 4.67 22.44 -1.70
CA PHE A 309 3.32 21.94 -1.76
C PHE A 309 3.33 20.56 -2.42
N VAL A 310 2.79 19.56 -1.72
CA VAL A 310 2.67 18.19 -2.22
C VAL A 310 1.19 17.93 -2.53
N PRO A 311 0.79 18.00 -3.80
CA PRO A 311 -0.61 17.83 -4.19
C PRO A 311 -1.19 16.51 -3.65
N GLY A 312 -2.38 16.61 -3.03
CA GLY A 312 -3.10 15.45 -2.49
C GLY A 312 -2.54 14.86 -1.20
N GLN A 313 -1.42 15.38 -0.65
CA GLN A 313 -0.81 14.87 0.58
C GLN A 313 -0.66 15.93 1.69
N GLN A 314 -1.03 17.18 1.41
CA GLN A 314 -0.79 18.26 2.38
C GLN A 314 -1.51 18.02 3.72
N MET A 315 -2.76 17.59 3.67
CA MET A 315 -3.54 17.28 4.88
C MET A 315 -2.90 16.17 5.72
N GLN A 316 -2.41 15.11 5.08
CA GLN A 316 -1.69 14.02 5.74
C GLN A 316 -0.41 14.52 6.42
N ILE A 317 0.35 15.38 5.74
CA ILE A 317 1.58 15.98 6.27
C ILE A 317 1.26 16.85 7.48
N ASP A 318 0.25 17.72 7.38
CA ASP A 318 -0.12 18.65 8.44
C ASP A 318 -0.68 17.92 9.67
N THR A 319 -1.47 16.86 9.47
CA THR A 319 -1.97 16.00 10.54
C THR A 319 -0.82 15.29 11.25
N SER A 320 0.13 14.71 10.52
CA SER A 320 1.30 14.07 11.13
C SER A 320 2.16 15.06 11.89
N LYS A 321 2.37 16.25 11.33
CA LYS A 321 3.12 17.32 11.99
C LYS A 321 2.48 17.76 13.30
N ALA A 322 1.16 17.92 13.36
CA ALA A 322 0.43 18.26 14.57
C ALA A 322 0.63 17.19 15.65
N LEU A 323 0.48 15.92 15.31
CA LEU A 323 0.67 14.82 16.26
C LEU A 323 2.11 14.75 16.79
N LEU A 324 3.12 14.90 15.94
CA LEU A 324 4.52 14.92 16.38
C LEU A 324 4.82 16.09 17.32
N LEU A 325 4.24 17.27 17.07
CA LEU A 325 4.36 18.43 17.96
C LEU A 325 3.66 18.22 19.31
N ASP A 326 2.58 17.46 19.34
CA ASP A 326 1.86 17.06 20.56
C ASP A 326 2.55 15.90 21.30
N GLY A 327 3.72 15.45 20.82
CA GLY A 327 4.55 14.43 21.48
C GLY A 327 4.20 12.98 21.15
N TYR A 328 3.29 12.74 20.21
CA TYR A 328 3.01 11.39 19.72
C TYR A 328 4.21 10.82 18.96
N GLN A 329 4.48 9.54 19.16
CA GLN A 329 5.59 8.84 18.50
C GLN A 329 5.06 7.96 17.36
N PRO A 330 5.69 7.98 16.15
CA PRO A 330 5.25 7.16 15.00
C PRO A 330 5.23 5.66 15.29
N GLU A 331 6.04 5.20 16.20
CA GLU A 331 6.14 3.79 16.59
C GLU A 331 5.06 3.33 17.58
N ASP A 332 4.13 4.16 17.99
CA ASP A 332 3.08 3.80 18.93
C ASP A 332 1.77 3.51 18.19
N LEU A 333 1.12 2.39 18.53
CA LEU A 333 -0.14 1.99 17.91
C LEU A 333 -1.23 3.05 18.09
N ALA A 334 -1.31 3.67 19.26
CA ALA A 334 -2.25 4.75 19.56
C ALA A 334 -2.08 5.98 18.64
N THR A 335 -0.84 6.24 18.21
CA THR A 335 -0.54 7.35 17.28
C THR A 335 -1.18 7.11 15.92
N VAL A 336 -1.16 5.87 15.44
CA VAL A 336 -1.75 5.48 14.18
C VAL A 336 -3.27 5.67 14.21
N ASP A 337 -3.92 5.22 15.29
CA ASP A 337 -5.36 5.39 15.46
C ASP A 337 -5.74 6.87 15.51
N GLN A 338 -5.02 7.66 16.29
CA GLN A 338 -5.25 9.10 16.41
C GLN A 338 -5.06 9.82 15.06
N TYR A 339 -4.03 9.45 14.30
CA TYR A 339 -3.78 9.99 12.98
C TYR A 339 -4.96 9.77 12.02
N PHE A 340 -5.44 8.54 11.91
CA PHE A 340 -6.58 8.26 11.03
C PHE A 340 -7.88 8.89 11.51
N GLN A 341 -8.13 8.94 12.81
CA GLN A 341 -9.28 9.64 13.36
C GLN A 341 -9.28 11.13 12.99
N MET A 342 -8.15 11.83 13.21
CA MET A 342 -8.02 13.23 12.83
C MET A 342 -8.15 13.44 11.32
N LEU A 343 -7.48 12.61 10.51
CA LEU A 343 -7.52 12.70 9.05
C LEU A 343 -8.95 12.52 8.53
N TYR A 344 -9.69 11.55 9.04
CA TYR A 344 -11.05 11.28 8.62
C TYR A 344 -12.04 12.33 9.12
N GLN A 345 -11.84 12.89 10.32
CA GLN A 345 -12.64 14.03 10.80
C GLN A 345 -12.48 15.24 9.89
N LEU A 346 -11.26 15.54 9.45
CA LEU A 346 -10.98 16.65 8.54
C LEU A 346 -11.57 16.44 7.14
N LYS A 347 -11.72 15.18 6.70
CA LYS A 347 -12.19 14.81 5.35
C LYS A 347 -13.67 14.45 5.27
N GLN A 348 -14.46 14.59 6.33
CA GLN A 348 -15.82 14.05 6.43
C GLN A 348 -16.71 14.22 5.17
N ASP A 349 -16.71 15.42 4.59
CA ASP A 349 -17.54 15.73 3.42
C ASP A 349 -16.84 15.39 2.09
N GLU A 350 -15.53 15.19 2.11
CA GLU A 350 -14.73 14.88 0.93
C GLU A 350 -14.61 13.37 0.65
N MET A 351 -15.12 12.50 1.54
CA MET A 351 -15.02 11.04 1.39
C MET A 351 -16.03 10.43 0.42
N ASP A 352 -16.92 11.23 -0.12
CA ASP A 352 -17.87 10.91 -1.19
C ASP A 352 -17.86 12.05 -2.20
N LYS A 353 -16.68 12.31 -2.79
CA LYS A 353 -16.40 13.46 -3.66
C LYS A 353 -17.40 13.59 -4.81
N ASP A 354 -17.80 12.47 -5.39
CA ASP A 354 -18.71 12.44 -6.53
C ASP A 354 -20.18 12.30 -6.10
N GLY A 355 -20.46 12.26 -4.80
CA GLY A 355 -21.81 12.17 -4.24
C GLY A 355 -22.53 10.85 -4.53
N VAL A 356 -21.77 9.77 -4.66
CA VAL A 356 -22.27 8.43 -4.99
C VAL A 356 -23.28 7.96 -3.94
N MET A 357 -22.94 8.11 -2.65
CA MET A 357 -23.85 7.72 -1.54
C MET A 357 -25.13 8.53 -1.58
N ARG A 358 -25.04 9.83 -1.81
CA ARG A 358 -26.21 10.70 -1.94
C ARG A 358 -27.07 10.32 -3.13
N CYS A 359 -26.49 9.85 -4.24
CA CYS A 359 -27.24 9.35 -5.38
C CYS A 359 -27.97 8.05 -5.05
N PHE A 360 -27.37 7.14 -4.28
CA PHE A 360 -28.03 5.93 -3.81
C PHE A 360 -29.20 6.25 -2.85
N GLU A 361 -29.00 7.13 -1.87
CA GLU A 361 -30.04 7.57 -0.93
C GLU A 361 -31.25 8.18 -1.66
N ASN A 362 -31.00 8.95 -2.69
CA ASN A 362 -32.04 9.58 -3.53
C ASN A 362 -32.56 8.68 -4.66
N GLN A 363 -32.12 7.42 -4.75
CA GLN A 363 -32.46 6.46 -5.80
C GLN A 363 -32.15 6.97 -7.22
N ASN A 364 -31.16 7.81 -7.35
CA ASN A 364 -30.72 8.39 -8.62
C ASN A 364 -29.54 7.65 -9.21
N TYR A 365 -29.77 6.39 -9.60
CA TYR A 365 -28.74 5.46 -10.02
C TYR A 365 -28.01 5.83 -11.33
N GLN A 366 -28.59 6.71 -12.16
CA GLN A 366 -27.94 7.18 -13.38
C GLN A 366 -26.69 8.01 -13.13
N PHE A 367 -26.59 8.64 -11.96
CA PHE A 367 -25.48 9.50 -11.57
C PHE A 367 -24.56 8.85 -10.52
N ALA A 368 -24.91 7.65 -10.06
CA ALA A 368 -24.09 6.90 -9.09
C ALA A 368 -23.03 5.98 -9.73
N SER A 369 -23.05 5.86 -11.05
CA SER A 369 -22.22 4.91 -11.81
C SER A 369 -21.14 5.59 -12.65
#